data_28c910285e43dd74c1edce8b96bfcbcf
#
_entry.id   28c910285e43dd74c1edce8b96bfcbcf
#
_cell.length_a   1.000
_cell.length_b   1.000
_cell.length_c   1.000
_cell.angle_alpha   90.00
_cell.angle_beta   90.00
_cell.angle_gamma   90.00
#
_symmetry.space_group_name_H-M   'P 1'
#
loop_
_entity.id
_entity.type
_entity.pdbx_description
1 polymer ?
#
loop_
_entity_poly.entity_id
_entity_poly.type
_entity_poly.pdbx_seq_one_letter_code
_entity_poly.pdbx_strand_id
1 'polypeptide(L)'
;QLFFVAVICVIIGTYALFTAGSIAFLKLLRKNKNFYYKTKHFTSVSGMLYRMKQNAVGLSNICVLSTMVLVIISSTVSLYIGKEDVLRTRYPQEVYITNSVSDDVENKKLHDMVEKICRDNQVEITDEKSWHMAELVKIKNGEEYTSAMIKDNSSSDIVFFDVIRLADYNQLTGERMELGDKEAILFTNGENYGKDKIRIDEETWMVKKELDTAPFGKKSDSNTENVYYMIVSDEKEFMKDYLEKYQLWSSYGVESEGVFIAYGSLHGN
;
A
#
# COMPACT_ATOMS: atom_id res chain seq x y z
N GLN A 1 0.84 -3.11 23.29
CA GLN A 1 1.01 -3.84 24.59
C GLN A 1 0.23 -5.16 24.60
N LEU A 2 -1.01 -5.21 24.11
CA LEU A 2 -1.81 -6.45 24.03
C LEU A 2 -1.14 -7.58 23.23
N PHE A 3 -0.40 -7.26 22.17
CA PHE A 3 0.34 -8.22 21.37
C PHE A 3 1.35 -9.05 22.17
N PHE A 4 2.18 -8.40 23.00
CA PHE A 4 3.17 -9.11 23.82
C PHE A 4 2.52 -10.03 24.86
N VAL A 5 1.40 -9.59 25.44
CA VAL A 5 0.62 -10.43 26.38
C VAL A 5 0.10 -11.67 25.65
N ALA A 6 -0.43 -11.53 24.45
CA ALA A 6 -0.90 -12.65 23.66
C ALA A 6 0.23 -13.65 23.34
N VAL A 7 1.41 -13.17 22.96
CA VAL A 7 2.58 -14.02 22.68
C VAL A 7 2.98 -14.81 23.92
N ILE A 8 3.05 -14.16 25.10
CA ILE A 8 3.38 -14.84 26.36
C ILE A 8 2.33 -15.90 26.71
N CYS A 9 1.04 -15.59 26.55
CA CYS A 9 -0.04 -16.56 26.77
C CYS A 9 0.06 -17.78 25.84
N VAL A 10 0.42 -17.59 24.58
CA VAL A 10 0.63 -18.69 23.61
C VAL A 10 1.80 -19.57 24.05
N ILE A 11 2.92 -18.97 24.47
CA ILE A 11 4.09 -19.73 24.95
C ILE A 11 3.70 -20.57 26.17
N ILE A 12 3.08 -19.97 27.18
CA ILE A 12 2.63 -20.68 28.39
C ILE A 12 1.63 -21.79 28.00
N GLY A 13 0.68 -21.50 27.13
CA GLY A 13 -0.29 -22.46 26.61
C GLY A 13 0.37 -23.65 25.92
N THR A 14 1.42 -23.43 25.13
CA THR A 14 2.19 -24.48 24.48
C THR A 14 2.86 -25.40 25.49
N TYR A 15 3.52 -24.86 26.52
CA TYR A 15 4.10 -25.65 27.60
C TYR A 15 3.05 -26.47 28.37
N ALA A 16 1.93 -25.87 28.69
CA ALA A 16 0.83 -26.54 29.38
C ALA A 16 0.25 -27.68 28.54
N LEU A 17 0.06 -27.44 27.24
CA LEU A 17 -0.49 -28.39 26.27
C LEU A 17 0.45 -29.60 26.12
N PHE A 18 1.73 -29.39 25.91
CA PHE A 18 2.69 -30.48 25.78
C PHE A 18 2.82 -31.30 27.08
N THR A 19 2.84 -30.64 28.24
CA THR A 19 2.94 -31.33 29.55
C THR A 19 1.67 -32.12 29.86
N ALA A 20 0.50 -31.45 29.81
CA ALA A 20 -0.77 -32.09 30.11
C ALA A 20 -1.20 -33.10 29.03
N GLY A 21 -1.02 -32.76 27.77
CA GLY A 21 -1.37 -33.59 26.64
C GLY A 21 -0.56 -34.89 26.60
N SER A 22 0.75 -34.79 26.83
CA SER A 22 1.63 -35.98 26.90
C SER A 22 1.25 -36.92 28.05
N ILE A 23 0.96 -36.37 29.23
CA ILE A 23 0.51 -37.16 30.36
C ILE A 23 -0.87 -37.78 30.10
N ALA A 24 -1.80 -37.03 29.53
CA ALA A 24 -3.13 -37.54 29.18
C ALA A 24 -3.05 -38.64 28.11
N PHE A 25 -2.23 -38.49 27.09
CA PHE A 25 -2.01 -39.48 26.04
C PHE A 25 -1.45 -40.80 26.61
N LEU A 26 -0.43 -40.74 27.50
CA LEU A 26 0.13 -41.92 28.14
C LEU A 26 -0.86 -42.57 29.09
N LYS A 27 -1.69 -41.80 29.85
CA LYS A 27 -2.75 -42.37 30.64
C LYS A 27 -3.82 -43.05 29.81
N LEU A 28 -4.13 -42.53 28.63
CA LEU A 28 -5.07 -43.13 27.68
C LEU A 28 -4.53 -44.45 27.12
N LEU A 29 -3.24 -44.51 26.75
CA LEU A 29 -2.55 -45.73 26.36
C LEU A 29 -2.54 -46.80 27.50
N ARG A 30 -2.34 -46.36 28.74
CA ARG A 30 -2.39 -47.25 29.92
C ARG A 30 -3.77 -47.81 30.15
N LYS A 31 -4.84 -47.08 29.81
CA LYS A 31 -6.24 -47.50 29.96
C LYS A 31 -6.60 -48.65 28.99
N ASN A 32 -5.90 -48.73 27.86
CA ASN A 32 -6.10 -49.79 26.89
C ASN A 32 -5.33 -51.05 27.34
N LYS A 33 -6.03 -51.97 28.04
CA LYS A 33 -5.45 -53.18 28.62
C LYS A 33 -4.81 -54.09 27.57
N ASN A 34 -5.37 -54.23 26.38
CA ASN A 34 -4.86 -55.08 25.31
C ASN A 34 -3.51 -54.60 24.74
N PHE A 35 -3.25 -53.28 24.83
CA PHE A 35 -1.99 -52.67 24.41
C PHE A 35 -0.97 -52.66 25.55
N TYR A 36 -1.39 -52.25 26.75
CA TYR A 36 -0.51 -52.03 27.89
C TYR A 36 0.12 -53.28 28.45
N TYR A 37 -0.61 -54.39 28.54
CA TYR A 37 -0.11 -55.67 29.13
C TYR A 37 0.77 -56.53 28.24
N LYS A 38 1.09 -56.07 27.02
CA LYS A 38 2.14 -56.72 26.22
C LYS A 38 3.50 -56.37 26.81
N THR A 39 4.36 -57.38 27.08
CA THR A 39 5.63 -57.24 27.82
C THR A 39 6.53 -56.10 27.28
N LYS A 40 6.58 -55.93 25.96
CA LYS A 40 7.33 -54.86 25.30
C LYS A 40 6.77 -53.45 25.55
N HIS A 41 5.44 -53.35 25.63
CA HIS A 41 4.76 -52.04 25.78
C HIS A 41 4.68 -51.60 27.23
N PHE A 42 4.55 -52.52 28.17
CA PHE A 42 4.50 -52.26 29.60
C PHE A 42 5.74 -51.52 30.10
N THR A 43 6.93 -52.01 29.79
CA THR A 43 8.20 -51.42 30.21
C THR A 43 8.41 -50.05 29.57
N SER A 44 8.08 -49.93 28.27
CA SER A 44 8.22 -48.64 27.53
C SER A 44 7.26 -47.57 28.03
N VAL A 45 5.97 -47.89 28.19
CA VAL A 45 4.94 -46.91 28.65
C VAL A 45 5.17 -46.51 30.08
N SER A 46 5.55 -47.45 30.99
CA SER A 46 5.84 -47.14 32.38
C SER A 46 7.10 -46.27 32.52
N GLY A 47 8.16 -46.59 31.80
CA GLY A 47 9.40 -45.80 31.77
C GLY A 47 9.21 -44.42 31.17
N MET A 48 8.38 -44.29 30.12
CA MET A 48 8.00 -43.01 29.54
C MET A 48 7.19 -42.17 30.49
N LEU A 49 6.25 -42.73 31.21
CA LEU A 49 5.39 -41.97 32.14
C LEU A 49 6.21 -41.25 33.22
N TYR A 50 7.31 -41.86 33.68
CA TYR A 50 8.21 -41.27 34.65
C TYR A 50 9.07 -40.13 34.08
N ARG A 51 9.59 -40.31 32.88
CA ARG A 51 10.49 -39.35 32.21
C ARG A 51 9.73 -38.26 31.43
N MET A 52 8.45 -38.45 31.19
CA MET A 52 7.68 -37.61 30.24
C MET A 52 7.57 -36.16 30.68
N LYS A 53 7.55 -35.87 31.99
CA LYS A 53 7.51 -34.49 32.46
C LYS A 53 8.75 -33.70 32.02
N GLN A 54 9.90 -34.30 32.01
CA GLN A 54 11.17 -33.70 31.60
C GLN A 54 11.28 -33.63 30.05
N ASN A 55 10.86 -34.70 29.38
CA ASN A 55 10.86 -34.77 27.91
C ASN A 55 9.81 -33.80 27.28
N ALA A 56 8.66 -33.57 27.93
CA ALA A 56 7.64 -32.68 27.46
C ALA A 56 8.13 -31.22 27.42
N VAL A 57 8.93 -30.78 28.37
CA VAL A 57 9.54 -29.47 28.38
C VAL A 57 10.54 -29.31 27.23
N GLY A 58 11.38 -30.31 27.00
CA GLY A 58 12.31 -30.33 25.86
C GLY A 58 11.58 -30.27 24.53
N LEU A 59 10.51 -31.06 24.37
CA LEU A 59 9.68 -31.06 23.17
C LEU A 59 8.96 -29.71 22.94
N SER A 60 8.47 -29.08 24.02
CA SER A 60 7.88 -27.75 23.98
C SER A 60 8.89 -26.69 23.49
N ASN A 61 10.13 -26.77 23.99
CA ASN A 61 11.21 -25.84 23.56
C ASN A 61 11.50 -25.99 22.08
N ILE A 62 11.63 -27.23 21.59
CA ILE A 62 11.86 -27.50 20.17
C ILE A 62 10.68 -26.95 19.34
N CYS A 63 9.45 -27.17 19.77
CA CYS A 63 8.26 -26.69 19.09
C CYS A 63 8.24 -25.16 19.00
N VAL A 64 8.48 -24.47 20.12
CA VAL A 64 8.52 -22.99 20.17
C VAL A 64 9.62 -22.43 19.26
N LEU A 65 10.85 -22.99 19.36
CA LEU A 65 11.98 -22.56 18.53
C LEU A 65 11.72 -22.80 17.04
N SER A 66 11.21 -23.99 16.68
CA SER A 66 10.88 -24.32 15.28
C SER A 66 9.79 -23.40 14.73
N THR A 67 8.77 -23.11 15.53
CA THR A 67 7.69 -22.19 15.14
C THR A 67 8.22 -20.78 14.94
N MET A 68 9.11 -20.29 15.83
CA MET A 68 9.75 -18.98 15.65
C MET A 68 10.53 -18.90 14.33
N VAL A 69 11.33 -19.90 14.04
CA VAL A 69 12.11 -19.96 12.78
C VAL A 69 11.19 -19.96 11.58
N LEU A 70 10.14 -20.80 11.59
CA LEU A 70 9.16 -20.86 10.49
C LEU A 70 8.42 -19.54 10.30
N VAL A 71 8.03 -18.87 11.40
CA VAL A 71 7.36 -17.56 11.33
C VAL A 71 8.29 -16.49 10.74
N ILE A 72 9.56 -16.46 11.17
CA ILE A 72 10.54 -15.50 10.63
C ILE A 72 10.75 -15.73 9.12
N ILE A 73 10.99 -16.98 8.71
CA ILE A 73 11.19 -17.31 7.29
C ILE A 73 9.94 -16.96 6.49
N SER A 74 8.76 -17.40 6.96
CA SER A 74 7.48 -17.13 6.27
C SER A 74 7.21 -15.65 6.14
N SER A 75 7.42 -14.86 7.22
CA SER A 75 7.23 -13.41 7.20
C SER A 75 8.21 -12.72 6.25
N THR A 76 9.48 -13.14 6.24
CA THR A 76 10.50 -12.56 5.36
C THR A 76 10.18 -12.84 3.90
N VAL A 77 9.82 -14.08 3.56
CA VAL A 77 9.43 -14.46 2.19
C VAL A 77 8.16 -13.71 1.77
N SER A 78 7.16 -13.62 2.66
CA SER A 78 5.91 -12.92 2.39
C SER A 78 6.14 -11.43 2.14
N LEU A 79 7.00 -10.78 2.94
CA LEU A 79 7.37 -9.38 2.74
C LEU A 79 8.15 -9.17 1.43
N TYR A 80 9.04 -10.10 1.11
CA TYR A 80 9.82 -10.01 -0.13
C TYR A 80 8.96 -10.10 -1.37
N ILE A 81 8.03 -11.07 -1.41
CA ILE A 81 7.09 -11.24 -2.53
C ILE A 81 6.10 -10.08 -2.57
N GLY A 82 5.51 -9.70 -1.41
CA GLY A 82 4.52 -8.63 -1.34
C GLY A 82 5.07 -7.25 -1.71
N LYS A 83 6.36 -6.99 -1.46
CA LYS A 83 7.01 -5.74 -1.84
C LYS A 83 6.94 -5.47 -3.34
N GLU A 84 7.21 -6.47 -4.17
CA GLU A 84 7.18 -6.32 -5.63
C GLU A 84 5.77 -6.00 -6.11
N ASP A 85 4.77 -6.69 -5.58
CA ASP A 85 3.36 -6.48 -5.94
C ASP A 85 2.87 -5.08 -5.55
N VAL A 86 3.21 -4.62 -4.34
CA VAL A 86 2.90 -3.26 -3.87
C VAL A 86 3.58 -2.20 -4.75
N LEU A 87 4.87 -2.38 -5.07
CA LEU A 87 5.60 -1.44 -5.91
C LEU A 87 5.00 -1.35 -7.32
N ARG A 88 4.69 -2.48 -7.96
CA ARG A 88 4.08 -2.48 -9.29
C ARG A 88 2.64 -1.97 -9.32
N THR A 89 1.93 -2.07 -8.20
CA THR A 89 0.59 -1.51 -8.06
C THR A 89 0.65 0.00 -7.89
N ARG A 90 1.56 0.50 -7.06
CA ARG A 90 1.71 1.95 -6.79
C ARG A 90 2.44 2.67 -7.94
N TYR A 91 3.47 2.02 -8.46
CA TYR A 91 4.32 2.56 -9.54
C TYR A 91 4.33 1.58 -10.72
N PRO A 92 3.33 1.64 -11.60
CA PRO A 92 3.24 0.75 -12.77
C PRO A 92 4.38 0.93 -13.76
N GLN A 93 5.04 2.10 -13.75
CA GLN A 93 6.23 2.40 -14.57
C GLN A 93 7.49 2.23 -13.74
N GLU A 94 8.61 1.88 -14.37
CA GLU A 94 9.88 1.64 -13.67
C GLU A 94 10.60 2.93 -13.28
N VAL A 95 10.43 3.99 -14.04
CA VAL A 95 11.06 5.29 -13.77
C VAL A 95 10.02 6.39 -13.88
N TYR A 96 9.97 7.23 -12.85
CA TYR A 96 9.18 8.44 -12.81
C TYR A 96 10.12 9.62 -12.70
N ILE A 97 9.92 10.61 -13.56
CA ILE A 97 10.66 11.86 -13.53
C ILE A 97 9.65 12.98 -13.35
N THR A 98 9.86 13.80 -12.36
CA THR A 98 9.02 14.96 -12.09
C THR A 98 9.81 16.23 -12.36
N ASN A 99 9.19 17.18 -13.04
CA ASN A 99 9.71 18.52 -13.22
C ASN A 99 8.75 19.50 -12.55
N SER A 100 9.22 20.25 -11.58
CA SER A 100 8.42 21.24 -10.84
C SER A 100 8.19 22.54 -11.63
N VAL A 101 8.67 22.62 -12.86
CA VAL A 101 8.50 23.76 -13.74
C VAL A 101 7.60 23.38 -14.90
N SER A 102 6.45 24.02 -15.00
CA SER A 102 5.46 23.81 -16.05
C SER A 102 5.81 24.58 -17.34
N ASP A 103 7.09 24.55 -17.77
CA ASP A 103 7.55 25.19 -19.00
C ASP A 103 7.84 24.14 -20.06
N ASP A 104 7.14 24.22 -21.21
CA ASP A 104 7.28 23.31 -22.34
C ASP A 104 8.73 23.23 -22.88
N VAL A 105 9.51 24.31 -22.76
CA VAL A 105 10.91 24.35 -23.20
C VAL A 105 11.78 23.52 -22.26
N GLU A 106 11.57 23.61 -20.95
CA GLU A 106 12.32 22.82 -19.99
C GLU A 106 11.91 21.36 -20.01
N ASN A 107 10.64 21.07 -20.22
CA ASN A 107 10.14 19.71 -20.38
C ASN A 107 10.76 19.02 -21.59
N LYS A 108 10.90 19.74 -22.71
CA LYS A 108 11.58 19.22 -23.89
C LYS A 108 13.07 18.95 -23.64
N LYS A 109 13.75 19.84 -22.94
CA LYS A 109 15.16 19.62 -22.54
C LYS A 109 15.31 18.39 -21.64
N LEU A 110 14.37 18.19 -20.71
CA LEU A 110 14.36 17.02 -19.85
C LEU A 110 14.20 15.74 -20.67
N HIS A 111 13.24 15.72 -21.59
CA HIS A 111 13.02 14.59 -22.48
C HIS A 111 14.26 14.28 -23.31
N ASP A 112 14.85 15.30 -23.98
CA ASP A 112 16.09 15.15 -24.77
C ASP A 112 17.25 14.62 -23.93
N MET A 113 17.34 15.03 -22.66
CA MET A 113 18.35 14.55 -21.72
C MET A 113 18.15 13.07 -21.36
N VAL A 114 16.91 12.64 -21.08
CA VAL A 114 16.60 11.25 -20.78
C VAL A 114 16.87 10.36 -21.97
N GLU A 115 16.41 10.75 -23.17
CA GLU A 115 16.72 10.00 -24.39
C GLU A 115 18.23 9.86 -24.62
N LYS A 116 18.99 10.92 -24.36
CA LYS A 116 20.45 10.87 -24.48
C LYS A 116 21.06 9.89 -23.50
N ILE A 117 20.64 9.93 -22.21
CA ILE A 117 21.12 9.01 -21.16
C ILE A 117 20.79 7.56 -21.57
N CYS A 118 19.58 7.29 -22.01
CA CYS A 118 19.16 5.96 -22.45
C CYS A 118 20.01 5.46 -23.62
N ARG A 119 20.24 6.32 -24.60
CA ARG A 119 21.07 6.02 -25.78
C ARG A 119 22.52 5.73 -25.41
N ASP A 120 23.12 6.56 -24.54
CA ASP A 120 24.51 6.42 -24.09
C ASP A 120 24.72 5.13 -23.25
N ASN A 121 23.68 4.65 -22.59
CA ASN A 121 23.70 3.42 -21.79
C ASN A 121 23.09 2.20 -22.49
N GLN A 122 22.72 2.30 -23.76
CA GLN A 122 22.10 1.21 -24.53
C GLN A 122 20.81 0.67 -23.90
N VAL A 123 20.01 1.57 -23.35
CA VAL A 123 18.73 1.27 -22.71
C VAL A 123 17.61 1.62 -23.70
N GLU A 124 16.67 0.72 -23.90
CA GLU A 124 15.49 0.93 -24.72
C GLU A 124 14.31 1.42 -23.89
N ILE A 125 13.65 2.48 -24.32
CA ILE A 125 12.41 2.98 -23.75
C ILE A 125 11.26 2.23 -24.42
N THR A 126 10.53 1.40 -23.67
CA THR A 126 9.46 0.56 -24.20
C THR A 126 8.08 1.22 -24.13
N ASP A 127 7.85 2.07 -23.14
CA ASP A 127 6.60 2.81 -22.96
C ASP A 127 6.92 4.16 -22.30
N GLU A 128 6.32 5.21 -22.81
CA GLU A 128 6.47 6.56 -22.27
C GLU A 128 5.09 7.18 -22.08
N LYS A 129 4.87 7.73 -20.91
CA LYS A 129 3.66 8.46 -20.54
C LYS A 129 4.03 9.78 -19.93
N SER A 130 3.39 10.85 -20.38
CA SER A 130 3.60 12.19 -19.86
C SER A 130 2.26 12.84 -19.56
N TRP A 131 2.15 13.51 -18.42
CA TRP A 131 0.95 14.26 -18.05
C TRP A 131 1.31 15.44 -17.14
N HIS A 132 0.47 16.47 -17.18
CA HIS A 132 0.55 17.59 -16.26
C HIS A 132 -0.26 17.28 -15.00
N MET A 133 0.32 17.59 -13.88
CA MET A 133 -0.30 17.35 -12.58
C MET A 133 0.00 18.48 -11.61
N ALA A 134 -1.01 18.87 -10.85
CA ALA A 134 -0.86 19.74 -9.69
C ALA A 134 -1.28 18.95 -8.45
N GLU A 135 -0.50 19.05 -7.38
CA GLU A 135 -0.77 18.34 -6.13
C GLU A 135 -1.32 19.30 -5.07
N LEU A 136 -2.43 18.92 -4.45
CA LEU A 136 -3.01 19.59 -3.30
C LEU A 136 -3.08 18.64 -2.11
N VAL A 137 -2.68 19.12 -0.94
CA VAL A 137 -2.81 18.35 0.30
C VAL A 137 -3.99 18.91 1.10
N LYS A 138 -4.95 18.05 1.41
CA LYS A 138 -6.18 18.41 2.13
C LYS A 138 -6.39 17.51 3.34
N ILE A 139 -7.18 17.99 4.27
CA ILE A 139 -7.66 17.21 5.41
C ILE A 139 -9.14 16.93 5.21
N LYS A 140 -9.47 15.64 5.29
CA LYS A 140 -10.85 15.18 5.25
C LYS A 140 -11.55 15.51 6.56
N ASN A 141 -12.56 16.36 6.50
CA ASN A 141 -13.40 16.71 7.63
C ASN A 141 -14.87 16.36 7.31
N GLY A 142 -15.27 15.14 7.68
CA GLY A 142 -16.57 14.62 7.30
C GLY A 142 -16.69 14.42 5.77
N GLU A 143 -17.48 15.25 5.11
CA GLU A 143 -17.70 15.20 3.65
C GLU A 143 -16.91 16.29 2.89
N GLU A 144 -16.18 17.11 3.59
CA GLU A 144 -15.43 18.23 3.05
C GLU A 144 -13.93 17.98 3.11
N TYR A 145 -13.18 18.53 2.18
CA TYR A 145 -11.72 18.50 2.13
C TYR A 145 -11.21 19.93 2.27
N THR A 146 -10.50 20.20 3.36
CA THR A 146 -10.13 21.58 3.74
C THR A 146 -8.64 21.76 3.90
N SER A 147 -8.16 22.98 3.63
CA SER A 147 -6.79 23.43 3.88
C SER A 147 -6.58 23.76 5.36
N ALA A 148 -6.74 22.82 6.28
CA ALA A 148 -6.56 23.10 7.70
C ALA A 148 -5.10 22.88 8.13
N MET A 149 -4.65 23.62 9.14
CA MET A 149 -3.34 23.39 9.75
C MET A 149 -3.28 22.00 10.37
N ILE A 150 -2.29 21.20 9.98
CA ILE A 150 -2.03 19.84 10.47
C ILE A 150 -1.52 19.93 11.92
N LYS A 151 -2.38 20.28 12.88
CA LYS A 151 -1.93 20.35 14.28
C LYS A 151 -2.27 19.12 15.10
N ASP A 152 -3.35 18.39 14.79
CA ASP A 152 -3.81 17.27 15.62
C ASP A 152 -4.53 16.16 14.82
N ASN A 153 -4.41 16.12 13.50
CA ASN A 153 -5.13 15.12 12.69
C ASN A 153 -4.32 13.83 12.53
N SER A 154 -5.02 12.72 12.51
CA SER A 154 -4.38 11.44 12.23
C SER A 154 -3.93 11.41 10.76
N SER A 155 -2.89 10.66 10.45
CA SER A 155 -2.42 10.49 9.07
C SER A 155 -3.48 9.92 8.12
N SER A 156 -4.52 9.28 8.66
CA SER A 156 -5.66 8.75 7.90
C SER A 156 -6.60 9.84 7.37
N ASP A 157 -6.53 11.05 7.89
CA ASP A 157 -7.41 12.16 7.48
C ASP A 157 -6.77 13.01 6.37
N ILE A 158 -5.49 12.80 6.08
CA ILE A 158 -4.77 13.48 5.01
C ILE A 158 -5.14 12.84 3.68
N VAL A 159 -5.50 13.67 2.71
CA VAL A 159 -5.81 13.27 1.34
C VAL A 159 -4.99 14.12 0.38
N PHE A 160 -4.29 13.45 -0.53
CA PHE A 160 -3.57 14.07 -1.63
C PHE A 160 -4.49 14.14 -2.85
N PHE A 161 -4.66 15.32 -3.41
CA PHE A 161 -5.37 15.52 -4.66
C PHE A 161 -4.37 15.77 -5.79
N ASP A 162 -4.28 14.83 -6.68
CA ASP A 162 -3.51 14.94 -7.91
C ASP A 162 -4.44 15.45 -9.00
N VAL A 163 -4.37 16.73 -9.29
CA VAL A 163 -5.21 17.39 -10.29
C VAL A 163 -4.55 17.27 -11.65
N ILE A 164 -5.24 16.61 -12.58
CA ILE A 164 -4.72 16.24 -13.91
C ILE A 164 -5.53 16.92 -15.00
N ARG A 165 -4.86 17.36 -16.05
CA ARG A 165 -5.50 17.98 -17.20
C ARG A 165 -6.26 16.96 -18.05
N LEU A 166 -7.49 17.29 -18.43
CA LEU A 166 -8.36 16.44 -19.25
C LEU A 166 -7.72 16.06 -20.59
N ALA A 167 -6.97 16.98 -21.20
CA ALA A 167 -6.29 16.71 -22.46
C ALA A 167 -5.29 15.55 -22.36
N ASP A 168 -4.54 15.52 -21.24
CA ASP A 168 -3.57 14.44 -20.97
C ASP A 168 -4.27 13.13 -20.66
N TYR A 169 -5.36 13.16 -19.89
CA TYR A 169 -6.18 11.98 -19.65
C TYR A 169 -6.73 11.39 -20.96
N ASN A 170 -7.29 12.22 -21.81
CA ASN A 170 -7.80 11.79 -23.12
C ASN A 170 -6.69 11.21 -24.01
N GLN A 171 -5.49 11.81 -23.98
CA GLN A 171 -4.33 11.30 -24.72
C GLN A 171 -3.87 9.94 -24.21
N LEU A 172 -3.78 9.77 -22.88
CA LEU A 172 -3.31 8.54 -22.25
C LEU A 172 -4.28 7.37 -22.39
N THR A 173 -5.58 7.65 -22.41
CA THR A 173 -6.63 6.62 -22.48
C THR A 173 -7.14 6.37 -23.88
N GLY A 174 -6.94 7.32 -24.81
CA GLY A 174 -7.58 7.33 -26.12
C GLY A 174 -9.08 7.69 -26.08
N GLU A 175 -9.61 8.08 -24.90
CA GLU A 175 -10.98 8.55 -24.73
C GLU A 175 -11.13 9.99 -25.30
N ARG A 176 -12.37 10.43 -25.50
CA ARG A 176 -12.71 11.80 -25.90
C ARG A 176 -13.76 12.36 -24.94
N MET A 177 -13.34 12.45 -23.67
CA MET A 177 -14.20 13.03 -22.65
C MET A 177 -14.19 14.56 -22.75
N GLU A 178 -15.32 15.16 -22.40
CA GLU A 178 -15.49 16.61 -22.26
C GLU A 178 -15.98 16.91 -20.86
N LEU A 179 -15.48 17.96 -20.25
CA LEU A 179 -15.88 18.45 -18.94
C LEU A 179 -16.35 19.91 -19.05
N GLY A 180 -17.44 20.21 -18.40
CA GLY A 180 -17.92 21.58 -18.18
C GLY A 180 -17.19 22.25 -17.01
N ASP A 181 -17.59 23.48 -16.75
CA ASP A 181 -17.12 24.21 -15.58
C ASP A 181 -17.55 23.50 -14.30
N LYS A 182 -16.61 23.37 -13.34
CA LYS A 182 -16.82 22.66 -12.07
C LYS A 182 -17.27 21.19 -12.23
N GLU A 183 -16.97 20.56 -13.36
CA GLU A 183 -17.09 19.11 -13.54
C GLU A 183 -15.70 18.46 -13.43
N ALA A 184 -15.65 17.27 -12.82
CA ALA A 184 -14.44 16.49 -12.71
C ALA A 184 -14.71 15.01 -12.94
N ILE A 185 -13.69 14.29 -13.43
CA ILE A 185 -13.62 12.83 -13.35
C ILE A 185 -12.75 12.50 -12.15
N LEU A 186 -13.16 11.55 -11.33
CA LEU A 186 -12.47 11.17 -10.10
C LEU A 186 -11.96 9.74 -10.18
N PHE A 187 -10.75 9.52 -9.71
CA PHE A 187 -10.20 8.21 -9.42
C PHE A 187 -9.60 8.22 -8.01
N THR A 188 -9.95 7.26 -7.19
CA THR A 188 -9.39 7.09 -5.85
C THR A 188 -8.53 5.83 -5.82
N ASN A 189 -7.37 5.91 -5.19
CA ASN A 189 -6.46 4.77 -5.10
C ASN A 189 -6.89 3.70 -4.07
N GLY A 190 -7.93 3.97 -3.29
CA GLY A 190 -8.55 3.07 -2.31
C GLY A 190 -9.99 2.73 -2.66
N GLU A 191 -10.88 2.86 -1.68
CA GLU A 191 -12.32 2.66 -1.86
C GLU A 191 -12.91 3.70 -2.81
N ASN A 192 -14.00 3.33 -3.48
CA ASN A 192 -14.74 4.26 -4.33
C ASN A 192 -15.27 5.43 -3.52
N TYR A 193 -15.21 6.62 -4.11
CA TYR A 193 -15.78 7.82 -3.52
C TYR A 193 -17.31 7.73 -3.40
N GLY A 194 -17.97 7.26 -4.46
CA GLY A 194 -19.38 6.88 -4.47
C GLY A 194 -20.39 8.02 -4.35
N LYS A 195 -19.97 9.27 -4.64
CA LYS A 195 -20.83 10.47 -4.57
C LYS A 195 -20.75 11.28 -5.84
N ASP A 196 -21.85 11.96 -6.18
CA ASP A 196 -21.95 12.81 -7.37
C ASP A 196 -21.31 14.22 -7.19
N LYS A 197 -20.87 14.55 -5.98
CA LYS A 197 -20.28 15.87 -5.68
C LYS A 197 -19.14 15.70 -4.70
N ILE A 198 -18.08 16.49 -4.91
CA ILE A 198 -16.95 16.62 -3.99
C ILE A 198 -16.77 18.08 -3.61
N ARG A 199 -16.59 18.34 -2.33
CA ARG A 199 -16.37 19.70 -1.81
C ARG A 199 -14.94 19.84 -1.33
N ILE A 200 -14.21 20.73 -2.00
CA ILE A 200 -12.84 21.08 -1.67
C ILE A 200 -12.82 22.54 -1.25
N ASP A 201 -12.50 22.79 0.01
CA ASP A 201 -12.65 24.08 0.68
C ASP A 201 -14.08 24.66 0.49
N GLU A 202 -14.22 25.83 -0.12
CA GLU A 202 -15.52 26.44 -0.36
C GLU A 202 -16.15 26.05 -1.70
N GLU A 203 -15.44 25.27 -2.52
CA GLU A 203 -15.88 24.94 -3.86
C GLU A 203 -16.48 23.53 -3.94
N THR A 204 -17.55 23.43 -4.71
CA THR A 204 -18.22 22.15 -4.98
C THR A 204 -18.06 21.79 -6.44
N TRP A 205 -17.52 20.60 -6.67
CA TRP A 205 -17.31 20.02 -7.99
C TRP A 205 -18.29 18.87 -8.22
N MET A 206 -18.80 18.78 -9.43
CA MET A 206 -19.64 17.65 -9.85
C MET A 206 -18.76 16.52 -10.32
N VAL A 207 -18.93 15.34 -9.75
CA VAL A 207 -18.24 14.12 -10.20
C VAL A 207 -19.01 13.52 -11.37
N LYS A 208 -18.57 13.82 -12.58
CA LYS A 208 -19.22 13.36 -13.82
C LYS A 208 -19.02 11.85 -14.04
N LYS A 209 -17.88 11.33 -13.65
CA LYS A 209 -17.53 9.92 -13.76
C LYS A 209 -16.56 9.56 -12.65
N GLU A 210 -16.76 8.45 -11.99
CA GLU A 210 -15.76 7.82 -11.14
C GLU A 210 -15.11 6.65 -11.90
N LEU A 211 -13.80 6.55 -11.83
CA LEU A 211 -13.02 5.54 -12.56
C LEU A 211 -12.68 4.38 -11.62
N ASP A 212 -12.77 3.16 -12.13
CA ASP A 212 -12.26 1.97 -11.45
C ASP A 212 -10.76 1.74 -11.71
N THR A 213 -10.26 2.25 -12.83
CA THR A 213 -8.84 2.15 -13.23
C THR A 213 -8.40 3.46 -13.86
N ALA A 214 -7.15 3.82 -13.67
CA ALA A 214 -6.56 5.01 -14.26
C ALA A 214 -5.15 4.72 -14.81
N PRO A 215 -4.68 5.43 -15.85
CA PRO A 215 -3.36 5.21 -16.43
C PRO A 215 -2.20 5.57 -15.49
N PHE A 216 -2.45 6.40 -14.49
CA PHE A 216 -1.48 6.93 -13.54
C PHE A 216 -1.50 6.24 -12.17
N GLY A 217 -2.39 5.27 -11.94
CA GLY A 217 -2.47 4.55 -10.67
C GLY A 217 -3.44 3.37 -10.70
N LYS A 218 -3.35 2.51 -9.69
CA LYS A 218 -4.26 1.38 -9.48
C LYS A 218 -4.84 1.44 -8.09
N LYS A 219 -6.07 0.94 -7.94
CA LYS A 219 -6.68 0.72 -6.62
C LYS A 219 -5.95 -0.39 -5.88
N SER A 220 -5.66 -0.17 -4.60
CA SER A 220 -5.05 -1.18 -3.74
C SER A 220 -5.41 -0.95 -2.28
N ASP A 221 -5.81 -2.00 -1.60
CA ASP A 221 -6.07 -1.98 -0.15
C ASP A 221 -4.78 -1.80 0.67
N SER A 222 -3.62 -1.94 0.04
CA SER A 222 -2.31 -1.76 0.67
C SER A 222 -1.77 -0.33 0.61
N ASN A 223 -2.53 0.61 0.02
CA ASN A 223 -2.13 2.00 -0.03
C ASN A 223 -2.12 2.61 1.38
N THR A 224 -1.00 3.22 1.73
CA THR A 224 -0.81 3.90 3.03
C THR A 224 -1.24 5.36 2.98
N GLU A 225 -1.44 5.92 1.80
CA GLU A 225 -1.83 7.30 1.55
C GLU A 225 -3.13 7.33 0.75
N ASN A 226 -4.02 8.25 1.10
CA ASN A 226 -5.25 8.48 0.38
C ASN A 226 -4.96 9.46 -0.77
N VAL A 227 -4.89 8.97 -1.99
CA VAL A 227 -4.66 9.78 -3.19
C VAL A 227 -5.92 9.79 -4.06
N TYR A 228 -6.38 10.99 -4.37
CA TYR A 228 -7.51 11.26 -5.24
C TYR A 228 -7.02 11.94 -6.50
N TYR A 229 -7.10 11.26 -7.63
CA TYR A 229 -6.80 11.83 -8.94
C TYR A 229 -8.04 12.52 -9.46
N MET A 230 -7.95 13.83 -9.61
CA MET A 230 -9.06 14.67 -10.06
C MET A 230 -8.74 15.22 -11.43
N ILE A 231 -9.43 14.72 -12.46
CA ILE A 231 -9.26 15.19 -13.84
C ILE A 231 -10.20 16.36 -14.05
N VAL A 232 -9.66 17.50 -14.44
CA VAL A 232 -10.37 18.76 -14.70
C VAL A 232 -10.09 19.24 -16.13
N SER A 233 -10.91 20.18 -16.63
CA SER A 233 -10.75 20.71 -17.98
C SER A 233 -9.37 21.34 -18.20
N ASP A 234 -8.90 22.16 -17.27
CA ASP A 234 -7.58 22.80 -17.26
C ASP A 234 -7.04 22.90 -15.84
N GLU A 235 -5.90 22.24 -15.57
CA GLU A 235 -5.27 22.23 -14.26
C GLU A 235 -4.61 23.57 -13.91
N LYS A 236 -4.13 24.33 -14.91
CA LYS A 236 -3.52 25.64 -14.69
C LYS A 236 -4.55 26.68 -14.30
N GLU A 237 -5.69 26.68 -14.97
CA GLU A 237 -6.81 27.55 -14.62
C GLU A 237 -7.35 27.20 -13.22
N PHE A 238 -7.51 25.92 -12.93
CA PHE A 238 -7.88 25.41 -11.61
C PHE A 238 -6.90 25.91 -10.53
N MET A 239 -5.59 25.73 -10.74
CA MET A 239 -4.56 26.13 -9.76
C MET A 239 -4.48 27.64 -9.61
N LYS A 240 -4.60 28.40 -10.70
CA LYS A 240 -4.58 29.86 -10.66
C LYS A 240 -5.74 30.40 -9.83
N ASP A 241 -6.97 29.97 -10.13
CA ASP A 241 -8.15 30.35 -9.40
C ASP A 241 -8.05 29.96 -7.93
N TYR A 242 -7.50 28.77 -7.68
CA TYR A 242 -7.30 28.25 -6.34
C TYR A 242 -6.30 29.08 -5.54
N LEU A 243 -5.12 29.38 -6.10
CA LEU A 243 -4.07 30.17 -5.45
C LEU A 243 -4.51 31.64 -5.20
N GLU A 244 -5.18 32.26 -6.19
CA GLU A 244 -5.70 33.63 -6.06
C GLU A 244 -6.76 33.74 -4.95
N LYS A 245 -7.65 32.74 -4.86
CA LYS A 245 -8.76 32.74 -3.90
C LYS A 245 -8.30 32.49 -2.47
N TYR A 246 -7.41 31.55 -2.26
CA TYR A 246 -7.04 31.12 -0.92
C TYR A 246 -5.76 31.75 -0.38
N GLN A 247 -5.05 32.56 -1.19
CA GLN A 247 -3.78 33.23 -0.82
C GLN A 247 -2.80 32.29 -0.10
N LEU A 248 -2.75 31.04 -0.50
CA LEU A 248 -1.95 30.01 0.15
C LEU A 248 -0.47 30.18 -0.20
N TRP A 249 0.17 31.12 0.49
CA TRP A 249 1.62 31.28 0.45
C TRP A 249 2.30 30.21 1.31
N SER A 250 2.77 29.19 0.66
CA SER A 250 4.05 28.47 0.85
C SER A 250 4.55 28.19 2.26
N SER A 251 3.76 27.93 3.27
CA SER A 251 4.39 27.47 4.50
C SER A 251 3.91 26.14 5.07
N TYR A 252 2.82 25.55 4.58
CA TYR A 252 2.31 24.28 5.14
C TYR A 252 1.51 23.37 4.19
N GLY A 253 1.54 23.62 2.91
CA GLY A 253 1.03 22.69 1.90
C GLY A 253 1.97 22.77 0.71
N VAL A 254 2.62 21.68 0.36
CA VAL A 254 3.46 21.64 -0.84
C VAL A 254 2.51 21.60 -2.02
N GLU A 255 2.23 22.78 -2.56
CA GLU A 255 1.55 22.91 -3.84
C GLU A 255 2.67 22.89 -4.89
N SER A 256 2.81 21.81 -5.59
CA SER A 256 3.72 21.68 -6.71
C SER A 256 2.92 21.53 -7.99
N GLU A 257 3.05 22.48 -8.89
CA GLU A 257 2.68 22.31 -10.29
C GLU A 257 3.87 21.69 -11.02
N GLY A 258 3.65 20.64 -11.79
CA GLY A 258 4.75 19.98 -12.49
C GLY A 258 4.30 19.07 -13.62
N VAL A 259 5.24 18.69 -14.45
CA VAL A 259 5.04 17.64 -15.46
C VAL A 259 5.62 16.35 -14.94
N PHE A 260 4.81 15.30 -14.98
CA PHE A 260 5.21 13.95 -14.65
C PHE A 260 5.46 13.19 -15.95
N ILE A 261 6.63 12.60 -16.08
CA ILE A 261 6.98 11.74 -17.19
C ILE A 261 7.29 10.37 -16.62
N ALA A 262 6.53 9.37 -17.02
CA ALA A 262 6.72 8.00 -16.60
C ALA A 262 7.22 7.17 -17.79
N TYR A 263 8.33 6.49 -17.59
CA TYR A 263 8.89 5.59 -18.59
C TYR A 263 8.57 4.15 -18.21
N GLY A 264 8.15 3.36 -19.19
CA GLY A 264 8.02 1.91 -19.09
C GLY A 264 9.36 1.21 -18.90
N SER A 265 9.34 -0.11 -18.87
CA SER A 265 10.53 -0.89 -18.53
C SER A 265 11.74 -0.48 -19.37
N LEU A 266 12.82 -0.12 -18.68
CA LEU A 266 14.10 0.18 -19.26
C LEU A 266 14.88 -1.14 -19.33
N HIS A 267 14.98 -1.73 -20.52
CA HIS A 267 15.78 -2.92 -20.72
C HIS A 267 17.17 -2.52 -21.23
N GLY A 268 18.18 -2.69 -20.38
CA GLY A 268 19.58 -2.69 -20.79
C GLY A 268 19.98 -4.08 -21.30
N ASN A 269 20.76 -4.15 -22.39
CA ASN A 269 21.40 -5.38 -22.86
C ASN A 269 22.54 -5.79 -21.96
#